data_c2b884b1b9faaacbfda5b495f103ef5d
#
_entry.id   c2b884b1b9faaacbfda5b495f103ef5d
#
_cell.length_a   1.000
_cell.length_b   1.000
_cell.length_c   1.000
_cell.angle_alpha   90.00
_cell.angle_beta   90.00
_cell.angle_gamma   90.00
#
_symmetry.space_group_name_H-M   'P 1'
#
loop_
_entity.id
_entity.type
_entity.pdbx_description
1 polymer ?
#
loop_
_entity_poly.entity_id
_entity_poly.type
_entity_poly.pdbx_seq_one_letter_code
_entity_poly.pdbx_strand_id
1 'polypeptide(L)'
;TLFPYTTLFRSNLERVASYAAPGDILRKSVEELTSLRKAGLTLLYYGMESGDSQTLKEIRKGVNGEQSIEVGKRAIAAGMQLSIMVILGIAGAEGSERHALATAHAINEIKPTMLSALSLMLYRGSELKDQFERGEFHPLPPAGLMKELKLIMENVHLPDSERMIFRSNHVSNYIRLAATLPAQKDQLMEDIEESIDYLSQMKDWDIYNHDWTK
;
A
#
# COMPACT_ATOMS: atom_id res chain seq x y z
N THR A 1 -3.41 10.96 27.68
CA THR A 1 -4.51 10.40 28.47
C THR A 1 -5.20 9.38 27.59
N LEU A 2 -4.97 8.08 27.85
CA LEU A 2 -5.69 6.99 27.19
C LEU A 2 -7.18 7.10 27.57
N PHE A 3 -8.05 7.10 26.57
CA PHE A 3 -9.49 7.18 26.78
C PHE A 3 -9.98 6.10 27.74
N PRO A 4 -10.83 6.44 28.74
CA PRO A 4 -11.27 5.51 29.78
C PRO A 4 -12.07 4.31 29.25
N TYR A 5 -12.54 4.34 27.99
CA TYR A 5 -13.30 3.26 27.36
C TYR A 5 -12.46 2.01 27.02
N THR A 6 -11.13 2.13 26.87
CA THR A 6 -10.28 0.95 26.59
C THR A 6 -10.16 0.00 27.79
N THR A 7 -10.46 0.46 28.99
CA THR A 7 -10.37 -0.35 30.22
C THR A 7 -11.53 -1.32 30.37
N LEU A 8 -12.72 -0.99 29.84
CA LEU A 8 -13.93 -1.80 29.90
C LEU A 8 -13.93 -3.01 28.96
N PHE A 9 -13.08 -3.00 27.91
CA PHE A 9 -13.04 -4.03 26.88
C PHE A 9 -11.78 -4.89 26.92
N ARG A 10 -10.91 -4.72 27.93
CA ARG A 10 -9.60 -5.40 28.00
C ARG A 10 -9.66 -6.93 28.05
N SER A 11 -10.72 -7.52 28.54
CA SER A 11 -10.84 -8.99 28.69
C SER A 11 -11.01 -9.74 27.35
N ASN A 12 -11.50 -9.05 26.28
CA ASN A 12 -11.78 -9.63 24.96
C ASN A 12 -11.05 -8.92 23.81
N LEU A 13 -10.11 -8.02 24.12
CA LEU A 13 -9.39 -7.25 23.12
C LEU A 13 -8.21 -8.08 22.60
N GLU A 14 -8.33 -8.61 21.39
CA GLU A 14 -7.30 -9.43 20.76
C GLU A 14 -6.20 -8.57 20.14
N ARG A 15 -6.52 -7.33 19.70
CA ARG A 15 -5.59 -6.49 18.95
C ARG A 15 -5.89 -5.00 19.12
N VAL A 16 -4.84 -4.21 19.31
CA VAL A 16 -4.87 -2.74 19.17
C VAL A 16 -4.09 -2.37 17.92
N ALA A 17 -4.67 -1.56 17.06
CA ALA A 17 -4.07 -1.08 15.83
C ALA A 17 -4.11 0.45 15.77
N SER A 18 -3.15 1.04 15.06
CA SER A 18 -3.10 2.48 14.80
C SER A 18 -2.55 2.76 13.41
N TYR A 19 -3.01 3.86 12.80
CA TYR A 19 -2.29 4.46 11.69
C TYR A 19 -1.00 5.09 12.19
N ALA A 20 0.05 5.05 11.35
CA ALA A 20 1.33 5.65 11.64
C ALA A 20 1.85 6.39 10.40
N ALA A 21 2.16 7.67 10.55
CA ALA A 21 2.90 8.41 9.55
C ALA A 21 4.40 8.06 9.63
N PRO A 22 5.18 8.22 8.54
CA PRO A 22 6.62 7.94 8.55
C PRO A 22 7.35 8.60 9.73
N GLY A 23 7.06 9.88 10.00
CA GLY A 23 7.66 10.62 11.10
C GLY A 23 7.34 10.09 12.49
N ASP A 24 6.20 9.40 12.66
CA ASP A 24 5.84 8.81 13.96
C ASP A 24 6.73 7.62 14.30
N ILE A 25 7.22 6.92 13.29
CA ILE A 25 8.12 5.77 13.45
C ILE A 25 9.58 6.23 13.45
N LEU A 26 9.98 7.09 12.49
CA LEU A 26 11.39 7.53 12.36
C LEU A 26 11.91 8.33 13.56
N ARG A 27 11.02 9.06 14.27
CA ARG A 27 11.39 9.81 15.49
C ARG A 27 11.52 8.95 16.75
N LYS A 28 11.20 7.66 16.67
CA LYS A 28 11.28 6.72 17.79
C LYS A 28 12.40 5.72 17.59
N SER A 29 13.04 5.35 18.69
CA SER A 29 13.95 4.21 18.68
C SER A 29 13.17 2.87 18.58
N VAL A 30 13.87 1.79 18.24
CA VAL A 30 13.27 0.45 18.22
C VAL A 30 12.81 0.06 19.63
N GLU A 31 13.51 0.48 20.68
CA GLU A 31 13.15 0.23 22.08
C GLU A 31 11.85 0.95 22.48
N GLU A 32 11.66 2.18 22.02
CA GLU A 32 10.42 2.94 22.24
C GLU A 32 9.23 2.28 21.53
N LEU A 33 9.43 1.87 20.27
CA LEU A 33 8.41 1.11 19.52
C LEU A 33 8.11 -0.23 20.19
N THR A 34 9.14 -0.95 20.68
CA THR A 34 8.98 -2.20 21.44
C THR A 34 8.19 -1.96 22.74
N SER A 35 8.39 -0.83 23.39
CA SER A 35 7.64 -0.46 24.60
C SER A 35 6.14 -0.24 24.27
N LEU A 36 5.83 0.41 23.14
CA LEU A 36 4.46 0.53 22.64
C LEU A 36 3.85 -0.84 22.32
N ARG A 37 4.64 -1.73 21.71
CA ARG A 37 4.22 -3.10 21.42
C ARG A 37 3.87 -3.87 22.72
N LYS A 38 4.70 -3.76 23.74
CA LYS A 38 4.46 -4.37 25.07
C LYS A 38 3.23 -3.77 25.77
N ALA A 39 2.95 -2.47 25.54
CA ALA A 39 1.77 -1.79 26.06
C ALA A 39 0.45 -2.19 25.34
N GLY A 40 0.53 -3.03 24.27
CA GLY A 40 -0.63 -3.59 23.59
C GLY A 40 -0.86 -3.08 22.16
N LEU A 41 -0.10 -2.11 21.65
CA LEU A 41 -0.17 -1.69 20.26
C LEU A 41 0.51 -2.75 19.37
N THR A 42 -0.28 -3.59 18.71
CA THR A 42 0.24 -4.79 18.03
C THR A 42 0.32 -4.66 16.52
N LEU A 43 -0.45 -3.77 15.92
CA LEU A 43 -0.52 -3.57 14.46
C LEU A 43 -0.40 -2.09 14.11
N LEU A 44 0.44 -1.79 13.12
CA LEU A 44 0.51 -0.47 12.50
C LEU A 44 -0.01 -0.54 11.06
N TYR A 45 -0.84 0.44 10.70
CA TYR A 45 -1.22 0.72 9.32
C TYR A 45 -0.33 1.83 8.78
N TYR A 46 0.45 1.53 7.76
CA TYR A 46 1.40 2.44 7.14
C TYR A 46 1.07 2.66 5.66
N GLY A 47 0.64 3.87 5.32
CA GLY A 47 0.53 4.30 3.94
C GLY A 47 1.92 4.55 3.38
N MET A 48 2.53 3.57 2.76
CA MET A 48 3.79 3.73 2.04
C MET A 48 3.57 4.47 0.72
N GLU A 49 2.45 4.20 0.06
CA GLU A 49 1.97 4.68 -1.23
C GLU A 49 2.85 4.22 -2.40
N SER A 50 4.15 4.35 -2.30
CA SER A 50 5.16 3.98 -3.30
C SER A 50 6.49 3.63 -2.63
N GLY A 51 7.31 2.80 -3.29
CA GLY A 51 8.73 2.63 -2.97
C GLY A 51 9.63 3.60 -3.73
N ASP A 52 9.10 4.30 -4.75
CA ASP A 52 9.86 5.18 -5.64
C ASP A 52 10.05 6.58 -5.05
N SER A 53 11.31 6.99 -4.86
CA SER A 53 11.67 8.28 -4.26
C SER A 53 11.15 9.48 -5.07
N GLN A 54 11.09 9.37 -6.39
CA GLN A 54 10.58 10.46 -7.23
C GLN A 54 9.07 10.62 -7.04
N THR A 55 8.32 9.53 -7.11
CA THR A 55 6.88 9.52 -6.85
C THR A 55 6.55 10.04 -5.45
N LEU A 56 7.29 9.59 -4.42
CA LEU A 56 7.10 10.05 -3.04
C LEU A 56 7.37 11.56 -2.90
N LYS A 57 8.33 12.11 -3.63
CA LYS A 57 8.60 13.55 -3.67
C LYS A 57 7.46 14.31 -4.35
N GLU A 58 6.98 13.83 -5.49
CA GLU A 58 5.90 14.45 -6.27
C GLU A 58 4.60 14.53 -5.46
N ILE A 59 4.24 13.47 -4.74
CA ILE A 59 3.07 13.46 -3.84
C ILE A 59 3.33 14.10 -2.47
N ARG A 60 4.51 14.66 -2.25
CA ARG A 60 4.89 15.33 -0.98
C ARG A 60 4.75 14.42 0.25
N LYS A 61 5.13 13.15 0.13
CA LYS A 61 5.02 12.15 1.21
C LYS A 61 5.89 12.47 2.44
N GLY A 62 6.92 13.32 2.25
CA GLY A 62 7.82 13.74 3.33
C GLY A 62 8.93 12.75 3.66
N VAL A 63 9.04 11.66 2.91
CA VAL A 63 10.11 10.65 2.98
C VAL A 63 10.46 10.18 1.57
N ASN A 64 11.67 9.66 1.38
CA ASN A 64 12.10 8.97 0.18
C ASN A 64 11.92 7.43 0.32
N GLY A 65 12.27 6.67 -0.73
CA GLY A 65 12.12 5.21 -0.75
C GLY A 65 12.94 4.51 0.34
N GLU A 66 14.19 4.91 0.57
CA GLU A 66 15.05 4.34 1.61
C GLU A 66 14.49 4.61 3.01
N GLN A 67 14.01 5.81 3.25
CA GLN A 67 13.35 6.17 4.51
C GLN A 67 12.05 5.38 4.70
N SER A 68 11.29 5.13 3.63
CA SER A 68 10.08 4.29 3.68
C SER A 68 10.41 2.84 4.05
N ILE A 69 11.51 2.30 3.53
CA ILE A 69 12.02 0.97 3.92
C ILE A 69 12.44 0.97 5.39
N GLU A 70 13.16 1.99 5.84
CA GLU A 70 13.58 2.13 7.24
C GLU A 70 12.39 2.19 8.20
N VAL A 71 11.32 2.93 7.85
CA VAL A 71 10.05 2.95 8.61
C VAL A 71 9.53 1.53 8.82
N GLY A 72 9.43 0.75 7.74
CA GLY A 72 8.94 -0.62 7.80
C GLY A 72 9.83 -1.53 8.64
N LYS A 73 11.14 -1.48 8.40
CA LYS A 73 12.13 -2.31 9.14
C LYS A 73 12.11 -2.02 10.64
N ARG A 74 12.00 -0.76 11.07
CA ARG A 74 11.89 -0.42 12.50
C ARG A 74 10.64 -0.98 13.15
N ALA A 75 9.50 -0.90 12.47
CA ALA A 75 8.24 -1.46 12.98
C ALA A 75 8.34 -2.98 13.16
N ILE A 76 8.87 -3.70 12.17
CA ILE A 76 9.07 -5.15 12.22
C ILE A 76 10.10 -5.53 13.30
N ALA A 77 11.23 -4.81 13.39
CA ALA A 77 12.25 -5.04 14.41
C ALA A 77 11.72 -4.85 15.85
N ALA A 78 10.73 -3.97 16.03
CA ALA A 78 10.04 -3.79 17.30
C ALA A 78 9.01 -4.88 17.62
N GLY A 79 8.84 -5.88 16.74
CA GLY A 79 7.90 -6.98 16.89
C GLY A 79 6.45 -6.60 16.58
N MET A 80 6.20 -5.50 15.90
CA MET A 80 4.87 -5.09 15.48
C MET A 80 4.46 -5.80 14.19
N GLN A 81 3.18 -6.12 14.06
CA GLN A 81 2.59 -6.42 12.76
C GLN A 81 2.50 -5.12 11.96
N LEU A 82 2.75 -5.22 10.66
CA LEU A 82 2.74 -4.07 9.77
C LEU A 82 1.85 -4.34 8.56
N SER A 83 0.86 -3.48 8.37
CA SER A 83 0.03 -3.44 7.17
C SER A 83 0.47 -2.26 6.32
N ILE A 84 1.08 -2.55 5.17
CA ILE A 84 1.49 -1.52 4.20
C ILE A 84 0.38 -1.32 3.18
N MET A 85 0.11 -0.06 2.84
CA MET A 85 -0.76 0.32 1.73
C MET A 85 0.08 0.95 0.61
N VAL A 86 -0.17 0.52 -0.63
CA VAL A 86 0.41 1.08 -1.86
C VAL A 86 -0.71 1.55 -2.78
N ILE A 87 -0.45 2.57 -3.61
CA ILE A 87 -1.45 3.12 -4.52
C ILE A 87 -1.02 2.85 -5.96
N LEU A 88 -1.75 1.96 -6.62
CA LEU A 88 -1.57 1.67 -8.04
C LEU A 88 -1.91 2.90 -8.87
N GLY A 89 -1.08 3.20 -9.85
CA GLY A 89 -1.25 4.33 -10.76
C GLY A 89 -0.81 5.68 -10.21
N ILE A 90 -0.27 5.75 -8.98
CA ILE A 90 0.13 7.01 -8.32
C ILE A 90 1.25 7.75 -9.06
N ALA A 91 2.07 7.04 -9.82
CA ALA A 91 3.18 7.59 -10.60
C ALA A 91 2.79 7.98 -12.04
N GLY A 92 1.51 7.82 -12.41
CA GLY A 92 1.06 8.01 -13.78
C GLY A 92 1.61 6.95 -14.74
N ALA A 93 1.27 7.08 -16.03
CA ALA A 93 1.70 6.14 -17.05
C ALA A 93 3.23 6.13 -17.23
N GLU A 94 3.85 7.29 -17.18
CA GLU A 94 5.29 7.47 -17.40
C GLU A 94 6.14 6.92 -16.23
N GLY A 95 5.61 6.91 -15.04
CA GLY A 95 6.32 6.49 -13.83
C GLY A 95 5.99 5.06 -13.36
N SER A 96 5.03 4.39 -14.01
CA SER A 96 4.44 3.13 -13.54
C SER A 96 5.46 2.02 -13.32
N GLU A 97 6.34 1.75 -14.30
CA GLU A 97 7.36 0.71 -14.19
C GLU A 97 8.35 0.99 -13.04
N ARG A 98 8.84 2.22 -12.95
CA ARG A 98 9.76 2.64 -11.86
C ARG A 98 9.11 2.50 -10.50
N HIS A 99 7.84 2.95 -10.37
CA HIS A 99 7.04 2.79 -9.17
C HIS A 99 6.86 1.32 -8.79
N ALA A 100 6.50 0.47 -9.74
CA ALA A 100 6.27 -0.95 -9.51
C ALA A 100 7.53 -1.66 -9.00
N LEU A 101 8.66 -1.49 -9.66
CA LEU A 101 9.93 -2.13 -9.30
C LEU A 101 10.46 -1.63 -7.95
N ALA A 102 10.42 -0.32 -7.71
CA ALA A 102 10.84 0.25 -6.43
C ALA A 102 9.92 -0.17 -5.28
N THR A 103 8.62 -0.31 -5.54
CA THR A 103 7.64 -0.78 -4.55
C THR A 103 7.87 -2.26 -4.21
N ALA A 104 8.10 -3.12 -5.20
CA ALA A 104 8.44 -4.51 -4.97
C ALA A 104 9.75 -4.66 -4.17
N HIS A 105 10.78 -3.86 -4.49
CA HIS A 105 12.02 -3.81 -3.72
C HIS A 105 11.75 -3.45 -2.26
N ALA A 106 10.97 -2.40 -2.00
CA ALA A 106 10.64 -2.00 -0.63
C ALA A 106 9.89 -3.10 0.13
N ILE A 107 8.94 -3.77 -0.51
CA ILE A 107 8.20 -4.91 0.09
C ILE A 107 9.16 -6.04 0.45
N ASN A 108 10.10 -6.40 -0.43
CA ASN A 108 11.09 -7.44 -0.20
C ASN A 108 12.03 -7.12 0.98
N GLU A 109 12.40 -5.86 1.12
CA GLU A 109 13.25 -5.39 2.22
C GLU A 109 12.52 -5.33 3.56
N ILE A 110 11.26 -4.92 3.56
CA ILE A 110 10.45 -4.75 4.78
C ILE A 110 9.85 -6.08 5.25
N LYS A 111 9.37 -6.91 4.33
CA LYS A 111 8.60 -8.14 4.58
C LYS A 111 7.41 -7.89 5.51
N PRO A 112 6.44 -7.06 5.11
CA PRO A 112 5.32 -6.69 5.95
C PRO A 112 4.39 -7.88 6.21
N THR A 113 3.67 -7.86 7.32
CA THR A 113 2.67 -8.89 7.66
C THR A 113 1.48 -8.85 6.68
N MET A 114 1.13 -7.66 6.21
CA MET A 114 0.02 -7.41 5.29
C MET A 114 0.42 -6.38 4.25
N LEU A 115 -0.05 -6.58 3.02
CA LEU A 115 0.06 -5.65 1.91
C LEU A 115 -1.32 -5.40 1.32
N SER A 116 -1.68 -4.13 1.18
CA SER A 116 -2.91 -3.70 0.52
C SER A 116 -2.57 -2.85 -0.70
N ALA A 117 -3.12 -3.21 -1.87
CA ALA A 117 -3.04 -2.40 -3.08
C ALA A 117 -4.38 -1.68 -3.29
N LEU A 118 -4.33 -0.36 -3.46
CA LEU A 118 -5.47 0.50 -3.75
C LEU A 118 -5.24 1.16 -5.10
N SER A 119 -6.30 1.37 -5.87
CA SER A 119 -6.18 2.16 -7.10
C SER A 119 -6.27 3.65 -6.81
N LEU A 120 -5.49 4.45 -7.54
CA LEU A 120 -5.52 5.90 -7.45
C LEU A 120 -6.94 6.44 -7.73
N MET A 121 -7.41 7.32 -6.87
CA MET A 121 -8.63 8.10 -7.05
C MET A 121 -8.25 9.58 -7.13
N LEU A 122 -8.64 10.26 -8.21
CA LEU A 122 -8.40 11.69 -8.39
C LEU A 122 -9.55 12.49 -7.79
N TYR A 123 -9.35 12.97 -6.58
CA TYR A 123 -10.34 13.78 -5.87
C TYR A 123 -10.30 15.24 -6.33
N ARG A 124 -11.47 15.86 -6.42
CA ARG A 124 -11.61 17.30 -6.69
C ARG A 124 -10.81 18.12 -5.69
N GLY A 125 -10.00 19.07 -6.19
CA GLY A 125 -9.15 19.92 -5.36
C GLY A 125 -7.84 19.26 -4.91
N SER A 126 -7.52 18.08 -5.41
CA SER A 126 -6.17 17.50 -5.24
C SER A 126 -5.23 17.98 -6.35
N GLU A 127 -3.96 18.16 -6.03
CA GLU A 127 -2.92 18.55 -6.99
C GLU A 127 -2.86 17.60 -8.22
N LEU A 128 -2.97 16.28 -7.99
CA LEU A 128 -2.97 15.30 -9.08
C LEU A 128 -4.20 15.43 -10.00
N LYS A 129 -5.37 15.80 -9.46
CA LYS A 129 -6.55 16.07 -10.28
C LYS A 129 -6.35 17.31 -11.14
N ASP A 130 -5.78 18.37 -10.57
CA ASP A 130 -5.49 19.59 -11.29
C ASP A 130 -4.45 19.37 -12.40
N GLN A 131 -3.41 18.56 -12.13
CA GLN A 131 -2.41 18.14 -13.14
C GLN A 131 -3.06 17.30 -14.25
N PHE A 132 -3.95 16.38 -13.92
CA PHE A 132 -4.71 15.61 -14.91
C PHE A 132 -5.54 16.53 -15.82
N GLU A 133 -6.24 17.52 -15.26
CA GLU A 133 -7.06 18.47 -16.02
C GLU A 133 -6.22 19.39 -16.93
N ARG A 134 -4.95 19.64 -16.56
CA ARG A 134 -3.98 20.37 -17.39
C ARG A 134 -3.23 19.47 -18.40
N GLY A 135 -3.47 18.15 -18.40
CA GLY A 135 -2.77 17.20 -19.25
C GLY A 135 -1.30 16.97 -18.86
N GLU A 136 -0.94 17.22 -17.60
CA GLU A 136 0.41 17.04 -17.03
C GLU A 136 0.55 15.68 -16.32
N PHE A 137 -0.55 15.03 -15.99
CA PHE A 137 -0.61 13.71 -15.37
C PHE A 137 -1.48 12.79 -16.21
N HIS A 138 -0.93 11.63 -16.60
CA HIS A 138 -1.63 10.63 -17.40
C HIS A 138 -1.91 9.39 -16.53
N PRO A 139 -3.15 9.21 -16.05
CA PRO A 139 -3.49 8.08 -15.22
C PRO A 139 -3.47 6.77 -16.02
N LEU A 140 -3.18 5.66 -15.34
CA LEU A 140 -3.26 4.33 -15.93
C LEU A 140 -4.73 3.92 -16.16
N PRO A 141 -5.05 3.31 -17.33
CA PRO A 141 -6.34 2.65 -17.51
C PRO A 141 -6.49 1.44 -16.55
N PRO A 142 -7.70 0.91 -16.33
CA PRO A 142 -7.92 -0.21 -15.41
C PRO A 142 -7.03 -1.42 -15.67
N ALA A 143 -6.88 -1.82 -16.93
CA ALA A 143 -5.95 -2.89 -17.31
C ALA A 143 -4.49 -2.50 -17.04
N GLY A 144 -4.14 -1.21 -17.14
CA GLY A 144 -2.82 -0.68 -16.82
C GLY A 144 -2.50 -0.80 -15.32
N LEU A 145 -3.49 -0.54 -14.44
CA LEU A 145 -3.35 -0.73 -12.99
C LEU A 145 -3.08 -2.20 -12.65
N MET A 146 -3.73 -3.13 -13.34
CA MET A 146 -3.48 -4.57 -13.12
C MET A 146 -2.13 -5.00 -13.68
N LYS A 147 -1.66 -4.42 -14.78
CA LYS A 147 -0.29 -4.66 -15.30
C LYS A 147 0.77 -4.14 -14.33
N GLU A 148 0.54 -2.99 -13.71
CA GLU A 148 1.42 -2.46 -12.66
C GLU A 148 1.43 -3.38 -11.44
N LEU A 149 0.26 -3.85 -10.98
CA LEU A 149 0.18 -4.83 -9.90
C LEU A 149 0.88 -6.14 -10.27
N LYS A 150 0.72 -6.63 -11.51
CA LYS A 150 1.44 -7.80 -12.00
C LYS A 150 2.94 -7.63 -11.85
N LEU A 151 3.48 -6.51 -12.33
CA LEU A 151 4.91 -6.21 -12.26
C LEU A 151 5.41 -6.15 -10.80
N ILE A 152 4.63 -5.56 -9.88
CA ILE A 152 4.94 -5.58 -8.45
C ILE A 152 5.02 -7.04 -7.96
N MET A 153 3.99 -7.85 -8.22
CA MET A 153 3.90 -9.21 -7.69
C MET A 153 4.92 -10.16 -8.30
N GLU A 154 5.27 -10.02 -9.58
CA GLU A 154 6.38 -10.76 -10.21
C GLU A 154 7.70 -10.56 -9.46
N ASN A 155 7.96 -9.33 -9.00
CA ASN A 155 9.19 -8.93 -8.33
C ASN A 155 9.13 -9.02 -6.81
N VAL A 156 8.00 -9.38 -6.20
CA VAL A 156 7.91 -9.68 -4.77
C VAL A 156 8.34 -11.12 -4.53
N HIS A 157 9.39 -11.27 -3.70
CA HIS A 157 9.98 -12.56 -3.35
C HIS A 157 10.03 -12.70 -1.83
N LEU A 158 9.23 -13.62 -1.30
CA LEU A 158 9.23 -13.95 0.13
C LEU A 158 9.80 -15.36 0.32
N PRO A 159 10.66 -15.56 1.32
CA PRO A 159 11.07 -16.92 1.72
C PRO A 159 9.84 -17.76 2.14
N ASP A 160 9.90 -19.07 1.98
CA ASP A 160 8.82 -19.99 2.37
C ASP A 160 8.49 -19.93 3.88
N SER A 161 9.43 -19.48 4.69
CA SER A 161 9.24 -19.25 6.13
C SER A 161 8.44 -18.00 6.47
N GLU A 162 8.28 -17.10 5.51
CA GLU A 162 7.55 -15.83 5.69
C GLU A 162 6.10 -15.97 5.21
N ARG A 163 5.26 -15.13 5.75
CA ARG A 163 3.85 -15.08 5.37
C ARG A 163 3.38 -13.63 5.28
N MET A 164 2.89 -13.23 4.12
CA MET A 164 2.26 -11.93 3.89
C MET A 164 0.83 -12.11 3.38
N ILE A 165 -0.12 -11.42 4.02
CA ILE A 165 -1.51 -11.38 3.56
C ILE A 165 -1.65 -10.24 2.57
N PHE A 166 -1.94 -10.56 1.29
CA PHE A 166 -2.25 -9.58 0.26
C PHE A 166 -3.76 -9.36 0.15
N ARG A 167 -4.16 -8.10 -0.02
CA ARG A 167 -5.56 -7.69 -0.29
C ARG A 167 -5.61 -6.54 -1.28
N SER A 168 -6.55 -6.63 -2.23
CA SER A 168 -6.92 -5.57 -3.17
C SER A 168 -8.45 -5.46 -3.23
N ASN A 169 -9.07 -5.28 -2.05
CA ASN A 169 -10.53 -5.28 -1.89
C ASN A 169 -11.10 -3.90 -1.49
N HIS A 170 -10.31 -2.84 -1.62
CA HIS A 170 -10.77 -1.47 -1.40
C HIS A 170 -11.75 -1.05 -2.50
N VAL A 171 -12.67 -0.13 -2.17
CA VAL A 171 -13.70 0.38 -3.10
C VAL A 171 -13.12 1.05 -4.36
N SER A 172 -11.88 1.56 -4.30
CA SER A 172 -11.17 2.13 -5.46
C SER A 172 -10.75 1.09 -6.50
N ASN A 173 -10.73 -0.19 -6.15
CA ASN A 173 -10.26 -1.23 -7.06
C ASN A 173 -11.36 -1.77 -7.97
N TYR A 174 -11.03 -1.97 -9.24
CA TYR A 174 -11.93 -2.57 -10.23
C TYR A 174 -12.15 -4.06 -9.97
N ILE A 175 -11.10 -4.75 -9.54
CA ILE A 175 -11.09 -6.19 -9.25
C ILE A 175 -10.64 -6.40 -7.81
N ARG A 176 -11.33 -7.30 -7.13
CA ARG A 176 -10.99 -7.68 -5.74
C ARG A 176 -10.13 -8.93 -5.76
N LEU A 177 -8.88 -8.79 -5.34
CA LEU A 177 -7.91 -9.88 -5.25
C LEU A 177 -7.50 -10.11 -3.79
N ALA A 178 -7.17 -11.35 -3.47
CA ALA A 178 -6.69 -11.73 -2.15
C ALA A 178 -5.81 -12.97 -2.24
N ALA A 179 -4.69 -12.97 -1.52
CA ALA A 179 -3.79 -14.11 -1.45
C ALA A 179 -3.03 -14.15 -0.13
N THR A 180 -2.51 -15.31 0.21
CA THR A 180 -1.48 -15.49 1.24
C THR A 180 -0.19 -15.89 0.55
N LEU A 181 0.81 -15.00 0.58
CA LEU A 181 2.09 -15.21 -0.08
C LEU A 181 3.12 -15.84 0.88
N PRO A 182 4.05 -16.66 0.38
CA PRO A 182 4.22 -17.04 -1.02
C PRO A 182 3.27 -18.16 -1.52
N ALA A 183 2.58 -18.86 -0.63
CA ALA A 183 1.85 -20.11 -0.92
C ALA A 183 0.81 -20.01 -2.05
N GLN A 184 0.20 -18.84 -2.24
CA GLN A 184 -0.83 -18.60 -3.26
C GLN A 184 -0.34 -17.64 -4.37
N LYS A 185 0.99 -17.51 -4.57
CA LYS A 185 1.53 -16.57 -5.55
C LYS A 185 1.10 -16.92 -6.96
N ASP A 186 1.23 -18.17 -7.36
CA ASP A 186 0.90 -18.61 -8.72
C ASP A 186 -0.58 -18.37 -9.05
N GLN A 187 -1.48 -18.72 -8.14
CA GLN A 187 -2.92 -18.44 -8.31
C GLN A 187 -3.20 -16.94 -8.40
N LEU A 188 -2.55 -16.12 -7.55
CA LEU A 188 -2.70 -14.66 -7.63
C LEU A 188 -2.23 -14.12 -8.98
N MET A 189 -1.17 -14.66 -9.55
CA MET A 189 -0.67 -14.23 -10.86
C MET A 189 -1.64 -14.59 -11.98
N GLU A 190 -2.24 -15.77 -11.95
CA GLU A 190 -3.30 -16.19 -12.87
C GLU A 190 -4.52 -15.25 -12.76
N ASP A 191 -5.01 -15.00 -11.53
CA ASP A 191 -6.14 -14.09 -11.27
C ASP A 191 -5.88 -12.66 -11.79
N ILE A 192 -4.62 -12.17 -11.67
CA ILE A 192 -4.21 -10.88 -12.21
C ILE A 192 -4.23 -10.89 -13.76
N GLU A 193 -3.73 -11.94 -14.41
CA GLU A 193 -3.73 -12.05 -15.86
C GLU A 193 -5.16 -12.09 -16.44
N GLU A 194 -6.04 -12.89 -15.85
CA GLU A 194 -7.46 -12.90 -16.20
C GLU A 194 -8.11 -11.52 -16.02
N SER A 195 -7.73 -10.80 -14.96
CA SER A 195 -8.21 -9.44 -14.70
C SER A 195 -7.74 -8.45 -15.77
N ILE A 196 -6.49 -8.56 -16.24
CA ILE A 196 -5.96 -7.74 -17.35
C ILE A 196 -6.75 -7.97 -18.61
N ASP A 197 -7.00 -9.24 -18.96
CA ASP A 197 -7.75 -9.61 -20.17
C ASP A 197 -9.19 -9.08 -20.12
N TYR A 198 -9.87 -9.27 -18.99
CA TYR A 198 -11.22 -8.75 -18.77
C TYR A 198 -11.29 -7.23 -18.89
N LEU A 199 -10.41 -6.51 -18.19
CA LEU A 199 -10.41 -5.05 -18.16
C LEU A 199 -9.94 -4.43 -19.48
N SER A 200 -9.14 -5.14 -20.27
CA SER A 200 -8.71 -4.69 -21.61
C SER A 200 -9.86 -4.64 -22.61
N GLN A 201 -10.96 -5.35 -22.36
CA GLN A 201 -12.16 -5.36 -23.19
C GLN A 201 -13.16 -4.25 -22.81
N MET A 202 -12.96 -3.56 -21.67
CA MET A 202 -13.84 -2.47 -21.25
C MET A 202 -13.65 -1.26 -22.15
N LYS A 203 -14.74 -0.82 -22.82
CA LYS A 203 -14.73 0.31 -23.76
C LYS A 203 -14.90 1.67 -23.08
N ASP A 204 -15.62 1.70 -21.97
CA ASP A 204 -15.93 2.92 -21.22
C ASP A 204 -15.41 2.82 -19.78
N TRP A 205 -14.28 3.48 -19.53
CA TRP A 205 -13.72 3.60 -18.20
C TRP A 205 -13.47 5.09 -17.88
N ASP A 206 -14.45 5.75 -17.36
CA ASP A 206 -14.34 7.16 -16.96
C ASP A 206 -14.32 7.31 -15.43
N ILE A 207 -13.46 6.52 -14.78
CA ILE A 207 -13.36 6.53 -13.33
C ILE A 207 -12.72 7.82 -12.81
N TYR A 208 -11.90 8.49 -13.63
CA TYR A 208 -11.19 9.70 -13.22
C TYR A 208 -12.06 10.97 -13.32
N ASN A 209 -13.18 10.89 -14.02
CA ASN A 209 -14.20 11.96 -14.07
C ASN A 209 -15.34 11.74 -13.06
N HIS A 210 -15.34 10.60 -12.35
CA HIS A 210 -16.37 10.35 -11.33
C HIS A 210 -16.14 11.26 -10.13
N ASP A 211 -17.17 12.01 -9.77
CA ASP A 211 -17.15 12.85 -8.56
C ASP A 211 -17.44 11.98 -7.34
N TRP A 212 -16.40 11.48 -6.71
CA TRP A 212 -16.47 10.64 -5.51
C TRP A 212 -16.91 11.40 -4.26
N THR A 213 -17.25 12.70 -4.39
CA THR A 213 -17.71 13.54 -3.27
C THR A 213 -19.22 13.55 -3.10
N LYS A 214 -19.96 12.75 -3.88
CA LYS A 214 -21.43 12.62 -3.78
C LYS A 214 -21.84 11.39 -3.01
#